data_2c847e17da96a40e2f30aeffbfd2adfd
#
_entry.id   2c847e17da96a40e2f30aeffbfd2adfd
#
_cell.length_a   1.000
_cell.length_b   1.000
_cell.length_c   1.000
_cell.angle_alpha   90.00
_cell.angle_beta   90.00
_cell.angle_gamma   90.00
#
_symmetry.space_group_name_H-M   'P 1'
#
loop_
_entity.id
_entity.type
_entity.pdbx_description
1 polymer ?
#
loop_
_entity_poly.entity_id
_entity_poly.type
_entity_poly.pdbx_seq_one_letter_code
_entity_poly.pdbx_strand_id
1 'polypeptide(L)'
;MLSSLFGIVCLLTSAASAVENNPLKCILNTDRQVIECDVVADSVNVTDAVLNRGNCQSPAPILSAKIKVLKKAYRNDANKVNNELSKYIFSGKHSFGDHFVIVCEGCNVLEYTITANGKTWTWKTN
;
A
#
# COMPACT_ATOMS: atom_id res chain seq x y z
N MET A 1 43.90 12.17 -18.19
CA MET A 1 42.90 13.04 -18.83
C MET A 1 41.70 12.24 -19.32
N LEU A 2 41.92 11.22 -20.13
CA LEU A 2 40.82 10.40 -20.61
C LEU A 2 40.12 9.63 -19.50
N SER A 3 40.86 9.24 -18.47
CA SER A 3 40.30 8.50 -17.34
C SER A 3 39.24 9.28 -16.58
N SER A 4 39.44 10.58 -16.41
CA SER A 4 38.45 11.40 -15.69
C SER A 4 37.14 11.52 -16.47
N LEU A 5 37.25 11.63 -17.78
CA LEU A 5 36.06 11.66 -18.62
C LEU A 5 35.28 10.35 -18.56
N PHE A 6 36.01 9.26 -18.55
CA PHE A 6 35.39 7.94 -18.43
C PHE A 6 34.68 7.76 -17.08
N GLY A 7 35.26 8.30 -16.00
CA GLY A 7 34.63 8.27 -14.70
C GLY A 7 33.30 9.01 -14.67
N ILE A 8 33.20 10.10 -15.40
CA ILE A 8 31.94 10.86 -15.49
C ILE A 8 30.85 10.00 -16.13
N VAL A 9 31.18 9.26 -17.16
CA VAL A 9 30.23 8.36 -17.83
C VAL A 9 29.69 7.32 -16.85
N CYS A 10 30.56 6.74 -16.02
CA CYS A 10 30.13 5.78 -15.01
C CYS A 10 29.18 6.39 -14.01
N LEU A 11 29.41 7.63 -13.61
CA LEU A 11 28.50 8.33 -12.68
C LEU A 11 27.12 8.52 -13.29
N LEU A 12 27.04 8.85 -14.56
CA LEU A 12 25.75 9.00 -15.22
C LEU A 12 24.98 7.67 -15.24
N THR A 13 25.67 6.58 -15.49
CA THR A 13 25.06 5.26 -15.47
C THR A 13 24.51 4.93 -14.08
N SER A 14 25.27 5.25 -13.03
CA SER A 14 24.82 5.03 -11.65
C SER A 14 23.58 5.86 -11.34
N ALA A 15 23.52 7.11 -11.78
CA ALA A 15 22.36 7.97 -11.58
C ALA A 15 21.12 7.38 -12.27
N ALA A 16 21.28 6.84 -13.48
CA ALA A 16 20.16 6.20 -14.18
C ALA A 16 19.62 4.97 -13.42
N SER A 17 20.50 4.22 -12.75
CA SER A 17 20.09 3.05 -11.98
C SER A 17 19.45 3.38 -10.63
N ALA A 18 19.45 4.66 -10.23
CA ALA A 18 18.85 5.09 -8.98
C ALA A 18 17.32 5.17 -9.03
N VAL A 19 16.70 4.92 -10.18
CA VAL A 19 15.24 4.89 -10.30
C VAL A 19 14.71 3.71 -9.48
N GLU A 20 13.89 4.02 -8.49
CA GLU A 20 13.33 3.00 -7.62
C GLU A 20 12.11 2.34 -8.25
N ASN A 21 12.01 1.06 -8.06
CA ASN A 21 10.83 0.30 -8.43
C ASN A 21 9.78 0.41 -7.32
N ASN A 22 8.53 0.44 -7.73
CA ASN A 22 7.43 0.44 -6.79
C ASN A 22 7.46 -0.86 -5.97
N PRO A 23 7.52 -0.77 -4.64
CA PRO A 23 7.57 -1.97 -3.78
C PRO A 23 6.23 -2.70 -3.68
N LEU A 24 5.17 -2.12 -4.21
CA LEU A 24 3.82 -2.65 -4.11
C LEU A 24 3.22 -2.87 -5.49
N LYS A 25 2.44 -3.94 -5.60
CA LYS A 25 1.64 -4.23 -6.78
C LYS A 25 0.19 -4.23 -6.33
N CYS A 26 -0.57 -3.21 -6.71
CA CYS A 26 -1.91 -3.00 -6.21
C CYS A 26 -2.95 -3.00 -7.33
N ILE A 27 -4.15 -3.47 -7.01
CA ILE A 27 -5.27 -3.47 -7.92
C ILE A 27 -6.56 -3.14 -7.15
N LEU A 28 -7.45 -2.40 -7.78
CA LEU A 28 -8.78 -2.10 -7.22
C LEU A 28 -9.73 -3.26 -7.50
N ASN A 29 -10.32 -3.81 -6.45
CA ASN A 29 -11.39 -4.80 -6.54
C ASN A 29 -12.71 -4.09 -6.22
N THR A 30 -13.48 -3.76 -7.25
CA THR A 30 -14.73 -3.00 -7.09
C THR A 30 -15.84 -3.81 -6.43
N ASP A 31 -15.86 -5.13 -6.66
CA ASP A 31 -16.89 -5.99 -6.08
C ASP A 31 -16.78 -6.07 -4.56
N ARG A 32 -15.56 -6.13 -4.06
CA ARG A 32 -15.29 -6.19 -2.62
C ARG A 32 -15.08 -4.82 -2.00
N GLN A 33 -14.96 -3.77 -2.83
CA GLN A 33 -14.66 -2.41 -2.40
C GLN A 33 -13.38 -2.33 -1.57
N VAL A 34 -12.33 -2.95 -2.08
CA VAL A 34 -11.00 -2.94 -1.48
C VAL A 34 -9.95 -2.72 -2.54
N ILE A 35 -8.82 -2.16 -2.13
CA ILE A 35 -7.59 -2.16 -2.94
C ILE A 35 -6.74 -3.29 -2.41
N GLU A 36 -6.37 -4.22 -3.28
CA GLU A 36 -5.56 -5.39 -2.94
C GLU A 36 -4.13 -5.11 -3.34
N CYS A 37 -3.19 -5.27 -2.40
CA CYS A 37 -1.78 -5.00 -2.62
C CYS A 37 -0.93 -6.22 -2.28
N ASP A 38 0.02 -6.52 -3.16
CA ASP A 38 1.06 -7.52 -2.93
C ASP A 38 2.39 -6.81 -2.73
N VAL A 39 3.17 -7.25 -1.76
CA VAL A 39 4.51 -6.75 -1.50
C VAL A 39 5.49 -7.47 -2.39
N VAL A 40 6.16 -6.74 -3.28
CA VAL A 40 7.12 -7.30 -4.24
C VAL A 40 8.57 -6.89 -3.95
N ALA A 41 8.80 -6.07 -2.93
CA ALA A 41 10.11 -5.77 -2.39
C ALA A 41 10.41 -6.67 -1.19
N ASP A 42 11.68 -6.77 -0.80
CA ASP A 42 12.07 -7.59 0.37
C ASP A 42 11.37 -7.13 1.64
N SER A 43 11.23 -5.82 1.80
CA SER A 43 10.50 -5.21 2.92
C SER A 43 9.95 -3.86 2.48
N VAL A 44 8.87 -3.45 3.12
CA VAL A 44 8.26 -2.15 2.89
C VAL A 44 7.60 -1.68 4.17
N ASN A 45 7.69 -0.38 4.44
CA ASN A 45 6.96 0.25 5.53
C ASN A 45 5.90 1.17 4.93
N VAL A 46 4.65 0.79 5.05
CA VAL A 46 3.51 1.56 4.55
C VAL A 46 3.00 2.46 5.66
N THR A 47 2.92 3.76 5.40
CA THR A 47 2.55 4.74 6.41
C THR A 47 1.23 5.45 6.15
N ASP A 48 0.79 5.51 4.90
CA ASP A 48 -0.43 6.23 4.57
C ASP A 48 -1.06 5.73 3.27
N ALA A 49 -2.35 5.95 3.14
CA ALA A 49 -3.09 5.69 1.92
C ALA A 49 -4.18 6.76 1.76
N VAL A 50 -4.21 7.41 0.60
CA VAL A 50 -5.15 8.49 0.31
C VAL A 50 -5.95 8.13 -0.93
N LEU A 51 -7.27 8.20 -0.84
CA LEU A 51 -8.19 7.87 -1.91
C LEU A 51 -8.73 9.15 -2.54
N ASN A 52 -8.68 9.24 -3.87
CA ASN A 52 -9.22 10.37 -4.64
C ASN A 52 -8.73 11.73 -4.11
N ARG A 53 -7.43 11.84 -3.83
CA ARG A 53 -6.79 13.07 -3.32
C ARG A 53 -7.42 13.59 -2.04
N GLY A 54 -7.93 12.67 -1.19
CA GLY A 54 -8.56 13.02 0.07
C GLY A 54 -10.06 13.30 -0.01
N ASN A 55 -10.68 13.11 -1.17
CA ASN A 55 -12.12 13.34 -1.35
C ASN A 55 -12.99 12.18 -0.89
N CYS A 56 -12.39 11.04 -0.58
CA CYS A 56 -13.08 9.92 0.04
C CYS A 56 -12.73 9.82 1.51
N GLN A 57 -13.59 9.14 2.27
CA GLN A 57 -13.29 8.88 3.67
C GLN A 57 -12.00 8.08 3.80
N SER A 58 -11.18 8.45 4.79
CA SER A 58 -9.98 7.71 5.14
C SER A 58 -10.32 6.24 5.47
N PRO A 59 -9.45 5.27 5.15
CA PRO A 59 -9.69 3.88 5.50
C PRO A 59 -9.81 3.60 7.00
N ALA A 60 -9.19 4.40 7.84
CA ALA A 60 -9.14 4.14 9.28
C ALA A 60 -10.52 4.12 9.97
N PRO A 61 -11.43 5.07 9.75
CA PRO A 61 -12.77 4.99 10.33
C PRO A 61 -13.57 3.78 9.85
N ILE A 62 -13.42 3.41 8.58
CA ILE A 62 -14.08 2.23 8.03
C ILE A 62 -13.55 0.97 8.69
N LEU A 63 -12.25 0.90 8.93
CA LEU A 63 -11.62 -0.21 9.63
C LEU A 63 -12.14 -0.33 11.05
N SER A 64 -12.29 0.79 11.77
CA SER A 64 -12.82 0.80 13.12
C SER A 64 -14.25 0.23 13.18
N ALA A 65 -15.09 0.57 12.22
CA ALA A 65 -16.43 0.02 12.11
C ALA A 65 -16.39 -1.49 11.86
N LYS A 66 -15.48 -1.94 11.00
CA LYS A 66 -15.31 -3.36 10.67
C LYS A 66 -14.85 -4.16 11.89
N ILE A 67 -14.00 -3.60 12.71
CA ILE A 67 -13.56 -4.23 13.97
C ILE A 67 -14.76 -4.52 14.88
N LYS A 68 -15.65 -3.56 15.02
CA LYS A 68 -16.86 -3.74 15.84
C LYS A 68 -17.73 -4.87 15.33
N VAL A 69 -17.92 -4.96 14.02
CA VAL A 69 -18.72 -6.00 13.38
C VAL A 69 -18.08 -7.36 13.60
N LEU A 70 -16.77 -7.46 13.43
CA LEU A 70 -16.05 -8.73 13.62
C LEU A 70 -16.09 -9.20 15.07
N LYS A 71 -15.92 -8.29 16.02
CA LYS A 71 -16.01 -8.64 17.45
C LYS A 71 -17.37 -9.21 17.79
N LYS A 72 -18.43 -8.63 17.24
CA LYS A 72 -19.79 -9.13 17.45
C LYS A 72 -19.99 -10.49 16.78
N ALA A 73 -19.54 -10.65 15.54
CA ALA A 73 -19.71 -11.88 14.77
C ALA A 73 -18.98 -13.08 15.40
N TYR A 74 -17.80 -12.85 15.93
CA TYR A 74 -16.97 -13.89 16.54
C TYR A 74 -17.04 -13.92 18.07
N ARG A 75 -18.01 -13.23 18.66
CA ARG A 75 -18.27 -13.22 20.11
C ARG A 75 -17.02 -12.87 20.92
N ASN A 76 -16.26 -11.90 20.45
CA ASN A 76 -15.02 -11.44 21.07
C ASN A 76 -13.92 -12.53 21.17
N ASP A 77 -13.95 -13.53 20.32
CA ASP A 77 -12.84 -14.46 20.17
C ASP A 77 -11.65 -13.71 19.56
N ALA A 78 -10.68 -13.33 20.40
CA ALA A 78 -9.57 -12.47 20.00
C ALA A 78 -8.76 -13.07 18.85
N ASN A 79 -8.54 -14.38 18.84
CA ASN A 79 -7.75 -15.03 17.79
C ASN A 79 -8.46 -14.94 16.44
N LYS A 80 -9.75 -15.22 16.39
CA LYS A 80 -10.52 -15.13 15.15
C LYS A 80 -10.62 -13.71 14.66
N VAL A 81 -10.88 -12.76 15.54
CA VAL A 81 -10.96 -11.34 15.21
C VAL A 81 -9.63 -10.86 14.63
N ASN A 82 -8.52 -11.18 15.29
CA ASN A 82 -7.20 -10.76 14.85
C ASN A 82 -6.81 -11.37 13.50
N ASN A 83 -7.14 -12.64 13.28
CA ASN A 83 -6.88 -13.31 12.00
C ASN A 83 -7.63 -12.62 10.85
N GLU A 84 -8.89 -12.26 11.06
CA GLU A 84 -9.66 -11.56 10.05
C GLU A 84 -9.17 -10.12 9.85
N LEU A 85 -8.82 -9.43 10.95
CA LEU A 85 -8.35 -8.04 10.88
C LEU A 85 -6.99 -7.91 10.21
N SER A 86 -6.12 -8.90 10.35
CA SER A 86 -4.77 -8.80 9.79
C SER A 86 -4.77 -8.50 8.29
N LYS A 87 -5.81 -8.93 7.58
CA LYS A 87 -5.96 -8.67 6.15
C LYS A 87 -6.20 -7.19 5.84
N TYR A 88 -6.79 -6.45 6.79
CA TYR A 88 -7.22 -5.06 6.58
C TYR A 88 -6.25 -4.04 7.16
N ILE A 89 -5.18 -4.48 7.81
CA ILE A 89 -4.16 -3.59 8.36
C ILE A 89 -3.12 -3.35 7.28
N PHE A 90 -3.23 -2.21 6.59
CA PHE A 90 -2.29 -1.87 5.53
C PHE A 90 -1.04 -1.17 6.07
N SER A 91 -1.16 -0.41 7.16
CA SER A 91 -0.05 0.37 7.70
C SER A 91 0.93 -0.52 8.47
N GLY A 92 2.21 -0.16 8.41
CA GLY A 92 3.26 -0.87 9.11
C GLY A 92 4.22 -1.58 8.16
N LYS A 93 5.04 -2.46 8.73
CA LYS A 93 6.06 -3.18 7.99
C LYS A 93 5.50 -4.46 7.39
N HIS A 94 5.84 -4.68 6.13
CA HIS A 94 5.46 -5.89 5.38
C HIS A 94 6.71 -6.47 4.74
N SER A 95 6.68 -7.77 4.49
CA SER A 95 7.77 -8.52 3.86
C SER A 95 7.36 -9.00 2.47
N PHE A 96 8.34 -9.39 1.67
CA PHE A 96 8.09 -9.96 0.35
C PHE A 96 7.05 -11.08 0.41
N GLY A 97 6.06 -10.98 -0.48
CA GLY A 97 4.99 -11.96 -0.56
C GLY A 97 3.80 -11.69 0.34
N ASP A 98 3.89 -10.70 1.22
CA ASP A 98 2.73 -10.31 2.03
C ASP A 98 1.65 -9.70 1.15
N HIS A 99 0.40 -9.91 1.56
CA HIS A 99 -0.77 -9.36 0.91
C HIS A 99 -1.59 -8.59 1.93
N PHE A 100 -2.01 -7.39 1.59
CA PHE A 100 -2.89 -6.60 2.45
C PHE A 100 -3.95 -5.90 1.60
N VAL A 101 -5.01 -5.44 2.25
CA VAL A 101 -6.08 -4.72 1.58
C VAL A 101 -6.32 -3.37 2.25
N ILE A 102 -6.74 -2.41 1.44
CA ILE A 102 -7.17 -1.09 1.89
C ILE A 102 -8.65 -0.97 1.61
N VAL A 103 -9.44 -0.78 2.67
CA VAL A 103 -10.90 -0.69 2.54
C VAL A 103 -11.27 0.65 1.92
N CYS A 104 -12.09 0.62 0.88
CA CYS A 104 -12.56 1.82 0.19
C CYS A 104 -14.09 1.82 0.03
N GLU A 105 -14.81 1.27 0.98
CA GLU A 105 -16.27 1.22 0.96
C GLU A 105 -16.88 2.61 0.85
N GLY A 106 -17.90 2.73 -0.02
CA GLY A 106 -18.58 3.99 -0.24
C GLY A 106 -17.84 5.01 -1.09
N CYS A 107 -16.70 4.62 -1.66
CA CYS A 107 -15.88 5.49 -2.48
C CYS A 107 -15.80 4.96 -3.91
N ASN A 108 -16.10 5.81 -4.88
CA ASN A 108 -15.82 5.50 -6.29
C ASN A 108 -14.36 5.88 -6.56
N VAL A 109 -13.45 4.93 -6.40
CA VAL A 109 -12.02 5.20 -6.47
C VAL A 109 -11.60 5.44 -7.91
N LEU A 110 -11.11 6.64 -8.19
CA LEU A 110 -10.54 7.03 -9.48
C LEU A 110 -9.02 7.04 -9.43
N GLU A 111 -8.47 7.26 -8.26
CA GLU A 111 -7.05 7.38 -8.04
C GLU A 111 -6.76 7.09 -6.57
N TYR A 112 -5.64 6.42 -6.29
CA TYR A 112 -5.19 6.24 -4.90
C TYR A 112 -3.68 6.38 -4.81
N THR A 113 -3.23 6.91 -3.69
CA THR A 113 -1.81 7.17 -3.42
C THR A 113 -1.42 6.48 -2.12
N ILE A 114 -0.37 5.68 -2.18
CA ILE A 114 0.16 4.99 -1.01
C ILE A 114 1.56 5.51 -0.73
N THR A 115 1.81 5.85 0.54
CA THR A 115 3.15 6.23 1.00
C THR A 115 3.84 4.98 1.52
N ALA A 116 4.94 4.63 0.91
CA ALA A 116 5.71 3.43 1.22
C ALA A 116 7.19 3.78 1.24
N ASN A 117 7.88 3.47 2.34
CA ASN A 117 9.30 3.80 2.54
C ASN A 117 9.60 5.29 2.34
N GLY A 118 8.68 6.16 2.80
CA GLY A 118 8.84 7.59 2.69
C GLY A 118 8.58 8.18 1.31
N LYS A 119 8.17 7.39 0.35
CA LYS A 119 7.82 7.83 -1.01
C LYS A 119 6.37 7.59 -1.30
N THR A 120 5.81 8.37 -2.22
CA THR A 120 4.41 8.24 -2.63
C THR A 120 4.33 7.58 -3.99
N TRP A 121 3.39 6.66 -4.12
CA TRP A 121 3.11 5.94 -5.34
C TRP A 121 1.63 6.10 -5.66
N THR A 122 1.32 6.46 -6.89
CA THR A 122 -0.06 6.75 -7.29
C THR A 122 -0.52 5.80 -8.39
N TRP A 123 -1.72 5.26 -8.22
CA TRP A 123 -2.38 4.43 -9.22
C TRP A 123 -3.65 5.13 -9.69
N LYS A 124 -3.90 5.06 -10.97
CA LYS A 124 -5.15 5.52 -11.58
C LYS A 124 -5.93 4.32 -12.06
N THR A 125 -7.24 4.34 -11.84
CA THR A 125 -8.09 3.17 -12.07
C THR A 125 -8.68 3.11 -13.47
N ASN A 126 -8.35 4.03 -14.34
CA ASN A 126 -8.86 4.07 -15.73
C ASN A 126 -7.94 3.34 -16.68
#